data_7a59999a1f25f0f56f4427381c5e1dc8
#
_entry.id   7a59999a1f25f0f56f4427381c5e1dc8
#
_cell.length_a   1.000
_cell.length_b   1.000
_cell.length_c   1.000
_cell.angle_alpha   90.00
_cell.angle_beta   90.00
_cell.angle_gamma   90.00
#
_symmetry.space_group_name_H-M   'P 1'
#
loop_
_entity.id
_entity.type
_entity.pdbx_description
1 polymer ?
#
loop_
_entity_poly.entity_id
_entity_poly.type
_entity_poly.pdbx_seq_one_letter_code
_entity_poly.pdbx_strand_id
1 'polypeptide(L)'
;MGEMRKIAAILVSDVVGYSRLAGADEDRILARLRTLRSDLIDPTIAVHHGRVVKRTGDGSLVEFRSVVDAVRCAIEVQNAMVERNAGLPPERRIEFRIGIHLGDVVEESDGDLMGDGVNIAARLEGICEPGSICLSEPAYWQVKARLDLVIDDRGAVQLKNITDPVRVYSLHVGLAAQPKSAASAETHASGGRAALPSIPDKPSIAVLAFNNMSGDAEQEYFSDGISEDIITDLSKLSELHVIARNSSFVYKKAVVSVPDMAKALGVRYLLEGSVRKAGNRVRVTAQLIDSSSGGHVWASRFDRDLTDIFAVQDELTQEIVSALKLKLTAGERDQLARERAVNVEAYEFLLRGREQSLACTRPGNIAARNLAGAAIAIDPAYAAARALIAFTHVLDYINAWSTDPENSLRTGLELAQQAVAMDEQQPNGHFALGMACMWSRDLDRARAEAQRGLALSPNSIDLLMLMAHIQIFSGDPKGALETLDASMLLDPHYPDVLFQFLADAHFSLADYEQAVTALKERLARNPQSDIAHALLASCYGHLGRPEESRRAWEQALQLNPAFSIERRRRVLPFQYPEDFQRRVEGLRKAGLAG
;
A
#
# COMPACT_ATOMS: atom_id res chain seq x y z
N MET A 1 -2.27 -33.47 26.49
CA MET A 1 -1.87 -32.31 25.71
C MET A 1 -3.16 -31.64 25.30
N GLY A 2 -3.37 -30.37 25.62
CA GLY A 2 -4.66 -29.71 25.42
C GLY A 2 -4.90 -29.42 23.94
N GLU A 3 -6.17 -29.50 23.54
CA GLU A 3 -6.68 -29.05 22.25
C GLU A 3 -6.20 -27.63 22.00
N MET A 4 -5.60 -27.36 20.81
CA MET A 4 -5.08 -26.04 20.48
C MET A 4 -6.03 -25.33 19.50
N ARG A 5 -6.71 -24.29 19.97
CA ARG A 5 -7.52 -23.42 19.11
C ARG A 5 -6.66 -22.44 18.36
N LYS A 6 -6.96 -22.25 17.08
CA LYS A 6 -6.28 -21.26 16.22
C LYS A 6 -7.22 -20.75 15.13
N ILE A 7 -6.89 -19.57 14.58
CA ILE A 7 -7.55 -19.07 13.36
C ILE A 7 -6.76 -19.57 12.16
N ALA A 8 -7.44 -20.19 11.19
CA ALA A 8 -6.83 -20.72 9.98
C ALA A 8 -7.71 -20.47 8.75
N ALA A 9 -7.08 -20.40 7.58
CA ALA A 9 -7.77 -20.46 6.31
C ALA A 9 -7.95 -21.91 5.91
N ILE A 10 -9.21 -22.32 5.79
CA ILE A 10 -9.60 -23.71 5.48
C ILE A 10 -10.13 -23.77 4.05
N LEU A 11 -9.55 -24.64 3.25
CA LEU A 11 -10.00 -24.99 1.92
C LEU A 11 -10.55 -26.40 1.93
N VAL A 12 -11.78 -26.56 1.48
CA VAL A 12 -12.40 -27.86 1.20
C VAL A 12 -12.66 -27.96 -0.29
N SER A 13 -12.27 -29.08 -0.88
CA SER A 13 -12.54 -29.37 -2.29
C SER A 13 -13.15 -30.75 -2.47
N ASP A 14 -14.02 -30.90 -3.47
CA ASP A 14 -14.68 -32.16 -3.81
C ASP A 14 -14.86 -32.29 -5.33
N VAL A 15 -14.90 -33.53 -5.85
CA VAL A 15 -15.12 -33.82 -7.28
C VAL A 15 -16.60 -33.87 -7.59
N VAL A 16 -17.03 -33.08 -8.54
CA VAL A 16 -18.44 -32.99 -8.97
C VAL A 16 -18.93 -34.33 -9.52
N GLY A 17 -19.94 -34.89 -8.87
CA GLY A 17 -20.60 -36.11 -9.34
C GLY A 17 -19.69 -37.34 -9.35
N TYR A 18 -18.73 -37.46 -8.42
CA TYR A 18 -17.78 -38.57 -8.32
C TYR A 18 -18.44 -39.94 -8.41
N SER A 19 -19.54 -40.17 -7.66
CA SER A 19 -20.26 -41.44 -7.70
C SER A 19 -20.76 -41.84 -9.10
N ARG A 20 -21.15 -40.85 -9.91
CA ARG A 20 -21.57 -41.08 -11.30
C ARG A 20 -20.36 -41.43 -12.18
N LEU A 21 -19.25 -40.71 -12.00
CA LEU A 21 -18.02 -40.96 -12.74
C LEU A 21 -17.43 -42.34 -12.42
N ALA A 22 -17.38 -42.70 -11.14
CA ALA A 22 -16.90 -44.00 -10.65
C ALA A 22 -17.82 -45.16 -11.11
N GLY A 23 -19.13 -44.94 -11.13
CA GLY A 23 -20.07 -45.97 -11.61
C GLY A 23 -19.92 -46.33 -13.10
N ALA A 24 -19.25 -45.47 -13.89
CA ALA A 24 -18.98 -45.73 -15.30
C ALA A 24 -17.66 -46.49 -15.54
N ASP A 25 -16.60 -46.21 -14.78
CA ASP A 25 -15.28 -46.87 -14.84
C ASP A 25 -14.45 -46.44 -13.61
N GLU A 26 -14.60 -47.16 -12.51
CA GLU A 26 -14.01 -46.82 -11.22
C GLU A 26 -12.48 -46.83 -11.24
N ASP A 27 -11.87 -47.87 -11.80
CA ASP A 27 -10.41 -47.99 -11.83
C ASP A 27 -9.75 -46.85 -12.63
N ARG A 28 -10.35 -46.47 -13.75
CA ARG A 28 -9.85 -45.41 -14.59
C ARG A 28 -9.99 -44.04 -13.93
N ILE A 29 -11.11 -43.79 -13.25
CA ILE A 29 -11.33 -42.50 -12.56
C ILE A 29 -10.41 -42.39 -11.35
N LEU A 30 -10.23 -43.44 -10.58
CA LEU A 30 -9.28 -43.51 -9.46
C LEU A 30 -7.83 -43.30 -9.92
N ALA A 31 -7.41 -43.95 -11.02
CA ALA A 31 -6.08 -43.74 -11.60
C ALA A 31 -5.86 -42.28 -12.02
N ARG A 32 -6.85 -41.69 -12.72
CA ARG A 32 -6.79 -40.31 -13.18
C ARG A 32 -6.78 -39.32 -12.01
N LEU A 33 -7.56 -39.56 -10.96
CA LEU A 33 -7.57 -38.70 -9.77
C LEU A 33 -6.24 -38.77 -9.02
N ARG A 34 -5.61 -39.97 -8.94
CA ARG A 34 -4.27 -40.13 -8.36
C ARG A 34 -3.23 -39.33 -9.13
N THR A 35 -3.26 -39.38 -10.48
CA THR A 35 -2.38 -38.60 -11.33
C THR A 35 -2.62 -37.08 -11.16
N LEU A 36 -3.88 -36.62 -11.09
CA LEU A 36 -4.20 -35.24 -10.83
C LEU A 36 -3.67 -34.75 -9.46
N ARG A 37 -3.73 -35.62 -8.46
CA ARG A 37 -3.18 -35.31 -7.13
C ARG A 37 -1.66 -35.18 -7.18
N SER A 38 -0.95 -36.16 -7.75
CA SER A 38 0.52 -36.15 -7.80
C SER A 38 1.10 -35.05 -8.68
N ASP A 39 0.46 -34.73 -9.80
CA ASP A 39 1.04 -33.90 -10.85
C ASP A 39 0.55 -32.45 -10.82
N LEU A 40 -0.56 -32.18 -10.11
CA LEU A 40 -1.15 -30.85 -10.04
C LEU A 40 -1.48 -30.44 -8.61
N ILE A 41 -2.40 -31.16 -7.92
CA ILE A 41 -3.03 -30.65 -6.71
C ILE A 41 -2.02 -30.55 -5.56
N ASP A 42 -1.27 -31.63 -5.28
CA ASP A 42 -0.32 -31.66 -4.17
C ASP A 42 0.87 -30.72 -4.37
N PRO A 43 1.48 -30.63 -5.57
CA PRO A 43 2.51 -29.64 -5.85
C PRO A 43 1.98 -28.20 -5.70
N THR A 44 0.78 -27.89 -6.20
CA THR A 44 0.19 -26.55 -6.09
C THR A 44 -0.11 -26.20 -4.62
N ILE A 45 -0.66 -27.12 -3.83
CA ILE A 45 -0.85 -26.93 -2.38
C ILE A 45 0.49 -26.64 -1.70
N ALA A 46 1.55 -27.37 -2.03
CA ALA A 46 2.87 -27.17 -1.45
C ALA A 46 3.49 -25.83 -1.83
N VAL A 47 3.38 -25.40 -3.10
CA VAL A 47 3.84 -24.09 -3.59
C VAL A 47 3.16 -22.95 -2.83
N HIS A 48 1.87 -23.09 -2.52
CA HIS A 48 1.10 -22.10 -1.76
C HIS A 48 1.13 -22.36 -0.24
N HIS A 49 2.11 -23.11 0.27
CA HIS A 49 2.32 -23.36 1.71
C HIS A 49 1.11 -23.98 2.44
N GLY A 50 0.28 -24.73 1.71
CA GLY A 50 -0.85 -25.47 2.27
C GLY A 50 -0.41 -26.78 2.93
N ARG A 51 -1.10 -27.17 4.00
CA ARG A 51 -0.98 -28.47 4.65
C ARG A 51 -2.23 -29.29 4.35
N VAL A 52 -2.09 -30.42 3.68
CA VAL A 52 -3.19 -31.37 3.54
C VAL A 52 -3.47 -31.98 4.91
N VAL A 53 -4.64 -31.68 5.47
CA VAL A 53 -5.08 -32.20 6.77
C VAL A 53 -5.68 -33.59 6.59
N LYS A 54 -6.62 -33.70 5.64
CA LYS A 54 -7.37 -34.93 5.44
C LYS A 54 -7.80 -35.12 4.00
N ARG A 55 -7.90 -36.35 3.54
CA ARG A 55 -8.48 -36.72 2.25
C ARG A 55 -9.72 -37.56 2.49
N THR A 56 -10.81 -37.18 1.84
CA THR A 56 -12.12 -37.83 1.96
C THR A 56 -12.51 -38.46 0.62
N GLY A 57 -11.82 -39.58 0.26
CA GLY A 57 -12.09 -40.22 -1.03
C GLY A 57 -11.72 -39.36 -2.23
N ASP A 58 -12.68 -38.63 -2.80
CA ASP A 58 -12.54 -37.72 -3.92
C ASP A 58 -12.23 -36.27 -3.51
N GLY A 59 -12.48 -35.89 -2.25
CA GLY A 59 -12.23 -34.57 -1.71
C GLY A 59 -10.93 -34.40 -0.93
N SER A 60 -10.65 -33.18 -0.50
CA SER A 60 -9.55 -32.85 0.42
C SER A 60 -9.88 -31.66 1.33
N LEU A 61 -9.36 -31.74 2.55
CA LEU A 61 -9.33 -30.66 3.54
C LEU A 61 -7.89 -30.16 3.63
N VAL A 62 -7.69 -28.88 3.37
CA VAL A 62 -6.36 -28.27 3.37
C VAL A 62 -6.37 -27.03 4.26
N GLU A 63 -5.35 -26.90 5.09
CA GLU A 63 -5.09 -25.73 5.91
C GLU A 63 -4.07 -24.82 5.24
N PHE A 64 -4.31 -23.51 5.28
CA PHE A 64 -3.37 -22.48 4.89
C PHE A 64 -3.19 -21.45 6.01
N ARG A 65 -1.99 -20.90 6.12
CA ARG A 65 -1.72 -19.78 7.02
C ARG A 65 -2.28 -18.46 6.51
N SER A 66 -2.59 -18.39 5.22
CA SER A 66 -3.08 -17.18 4.52
C SER A 66 -4.28 -17.55 3.64
N VAL A 67 -5.36 -16.77 3.76
CA VAL A 67 -6.50 -16.87 2.84
C VAL A 67 -6.09 -16.57 1.39
N VAL A 68 -5.14 -15.65 1.21
CA VAL A 68 -4.64 -15.28 -0.13
C VAL A 68 -3.98 -16.49 -0.79
N ASP A 69 -3.18 -17.25 -0.03
CA ASP A 69 -2.53 -18.46 -0.55
C ASP A 69 -3.56 -19.56 -0.85
N ALA A 70 -4.57 -19.72 0.01
CA ALA A 70 -5.67 -20.66 -0.23
C ALA A 70 -6.42 -20.34 -1.54
N VAL A 71 -6.73 -19.06 -1.77
CA VAL A 71 -7.45 -18.62 -2.97
C VAL A 71 -6.59 -18.73 -4.22
N ARG A 72 -5.30 -18.37 -4.16
CA ARG A 72 -4.36 -18.55 -5.28
C ARG A 72 -4.21 -20.02 -5.66
N CYS A 73 -4.02 -20.88 -4.67
CA CYS A 73 -3.98 -22.34 -4.86
C CYS A 73 -5.24 -22.84 -5.58
N ALA A 74 -6.42 -22.42 -5.11
CA ALA A 74 -7.69 -22.80 -5.71
C ALA A 74 -7.84 -22.33 -7.16
N ILE A 75 -7.45 -21.09 -7.45
CA ILE A 75 -7.49 -20.52 -8.81
C ILE A 75 -6.55 -21.27 -9.75
N GLU A 76 -5.32 -21.55 -9.31
CA GLU A 76 -4.34 -22.27 -10.13
C GLU A 76 -4.80 -23.69 -10.44
N VAL A 77 -5.34 -24.41 -9.44
CA VAL A 77 -5.92 -25.75 -9.65
C VAL A 77 -7.08 -25.70 -10.63
N GLN A 78 -8.03 -24.77 -10.48
CA GLN A 78 -9.19 -24.64 -11.37
C GLN A 78 -8.79 -24.26 -12.80
N ASN A 79 -7.85 -23.33 -13.00
CA ASN A 79 -7.34 -22.97 -14.33
C ASN A 79 -6.69 -24.17 -15.03
N ALA A 80 -5.82 -24.90 -14.33
CA ALA A 80 -5.19 -26.10 -14.87
C ALA A 80 -6.22 -27.20 -15.19
N MET A 81 -7.32 -27.26 -14.46
CA MET A 81 -8.41 -28.20 -14.75
C MET A 81 -9.21 -27.80 -16.00
N VAL A 82 -9.42 -26.50 -16.27
CA VAL A 82 -10.02 -26.02 -17.53
C VAL A 82 -9.20 -26.51 -18.72
N GLU A 83 -7.87 -26.35 -18.68
CA GLU A 83 -6.97 -26.81 -19.73
C GLU A 83 -6.99 -28.35 -19.89
N ARG A 84 -6.95 -29.10 -18.78
CA ARG A 84 -6.94 -30.57 -18.80
C ARG A 84 -8.28 -31.19 -19.20
N ASN A 85 -9.37 -30.46 -19.08
CA ASN A 85 -10.70 -30.84 -19.54
C ASN A 85 -10.98 -30.37 -21.00
N ALA A 86 -10.11 -29.57 -21.59
CA ALA A 86 -10.27 -29.10 -22.96
C ALA A 86 -10.35 -30.29 -23.94
N GLY A 87 -11.36 -30.30 -24.80
CA GLY A 87 -11.61 -31.38 -25.77
C GLY A 87 -12.21 -32.67 -25.18
N LEU A 88 -12.42 -32.77 -23.86
CA LEU A 88 -13.12 -33.89 -23.26
C LEU A 88 -14.63 -33.68 -23.26
N PRO A 89 -15.42 -34.74 -23.58
CA PRO A 89 -16.87 -34.67 -23.46
C PRO A 89 -17.28 -34.50 -21.98
N PRO A 90 -18.42 -33.83 -21.69
CA PRO A 90 -18.84 -33.44 -20.35
C PRO A 90 -18.85 -34.60 -19.33
N GLU A 91 -19.26 -35.79 -19.77
CA GLU A 91 -19.34 -37.00 -18.94
C GLU A 91 -17.96 -37.57 -18.54
N ARG A 92 -16.88 -37.09 -19.11
CA ARG A 92 -15.50 -37.49 -18.80
C ARG A 92 -14.68 -36.40 -18.11
N ARG A 93 -15.26 -35.21 -17.91
CA ARG A 93 -14.60 -34.10 -17.22
C ARG A 93 -14.55 -34.36 -15.72
N ILE A 94 -13.40 -34.04 -15.12
CA ILE A 94 -13.27 -33.94 -13.67
C ILE A 94 -13.31 -32.46 -13.33
N GLU A 95 -14.32 -32.06 -12.60
CA GLU A 95 -14.51 -30.68 -12.16
C GLU A 95 -14.54 -30.67 -10.64
N PHE A 96 -13.91 -29.65 -10.03
CA PHE A 96 -13.90 -29.47 -8.59
C PHE A 96 -14.85 -28.36 -8.17
N ARG A 97 -15.45 -28.51 -6.99
CA ARG A 97 -16.04 -27.44 -6.21
C ARG A 97 -15.08 -27.12 -5.07
N ILE A 98 -14.88 -25.84 -4.78
CA ILE A 98 -13.95 -25.41 -3.74
C ILE A 98 -14.65 -24.42 -2.83
N GLY A 99 -14.65 -24.69 -1.51
CA GLY A 99 -15.11 -23.75 -0.47
C GLY A 99 -13.95 -23.28 0.39
N ILE A 100 -13.84 -21.97 0.64
CA ILE A 100 -12.79 -21.39 1.47
C ILE A 100 -13.39 -20.52 2.56
N HIS A 101 -12.96 -20.75 3.80
CA HIS A 101 -13.37 -19.98 4.96
C HIS A 101 -12.16 -19.59 5.83
N LEU A 102 -12.23 -18.44 6.47
CA LEU A 102 -11.31 -18.02 7.54
C LEU A 102 -12.06 -18.08 8.86
N GLY A 103 -11.65 -18.95 9.76
CA GLY A 103 -12.33 -19.10 11.04
C GLY A 103 -11.55 -19.88 12.09
N ASP A 104 -12.17 -20.02 13.25
CA ASP A 104 -11.64 -20.75 14.40
C ASP A 104 -11.69 -22.27 14.17
N VAL A 105 -10.59 -22.93 14.43
CA VAL A 105 -10.45 -24.38 14.32
C VAL A 105 -9.74 -24.95 15.56
N VAL A 106 -10.05 -26.19 15.87
CA VAL A 106 -9.39 -26.98 16.92
C VAL A 106 -8.49 -28.01 16.24
N GLU A 107 -7.21 -28.00 16.58
CA GLU A 107 -6.25 -29.01 16.12
C GLU A 107 -6.15 -30.13 17.13
N GLU A 108 -6.50 -31.34 16.68
CA GLU A 108 -6.41 -32.59 17.46
C GLU A 108 -4.95 -33.06 17.54
N SER A 109 -4.70 -34.00 18.45
CA SER A 109 -3.35 -34.53 18.71
C SER A 109 -2.73 -35.28 17.52
N ASP A 110 -3.53 -35.76 16.60
CA ASP A 110 -3.13 -36.42 15.33
C ASP A 110 -2.99 -35.46 14.17
N GLY A 111 -3.23 -34.16 14.39
CA GLY A 111 -3.14 -33.12 13.39
C GLY A 111 -4.41 -32.90 12.54
N ASP A 112 -5.52 -33.62 12.86
CA ASP A 112 -6.83 -33.35 12.23
C ASP A 112 -7.38 -32.01 12.72
N LEU A 113 -8.23 -31.38 11.91
CA LEU A 113 -8.86 -30.10 12.24
C LEU A 113 -10.37 -30.28 12.37
N MET A 114 -10.92 -29.72 13.44
CA MET A 114 -12.35 -29.70 13.73
C MET A 114 -12.84 -28.30 14.06
N GLY A 115 -14.17 -28.13 14.16
CA GLY A 115 -14.82 -26.90 14.57
C GLY A 115 -15.62 -26.21 13.47
N ASP A 116 -16.19 -25.06 13.83
CA ASP A 116 -17.10 -24.32 12.93
C ASP A 116 -16.41 -23.84 11.65
N GLY A 117 -15.10 -23.51 11.71
CA GLY A 117 -14.34 -23.11 10.55
C GLY A 117 -14.28 -24.19 9.46
N VAL A 118 -14.09 -25.45 9.87
CA VAL A 118 -14.09 -26.62 8.95
C VAL A 118 -15.49 -26.87 8.40
N ASN A 119 -16.52 -26.80 9.27
CA ASN A 119 -17.90 -27.02 8.88
C ASN A 119 -18.39 -25.98 7.86
N ILE A 120 -18.08 -24.70 8.08
CA ILE A 120 -18.48 -23.62 7.14
C ILE A 120 -17.78 -23.82 5.79
N ALA A 121 -16.46 -24.11 5.76
CA ALA A 121 -15.73 -24.38 4.52
C ALA A 121 -16.34 -25.55 3.72
N ALA A 122 -16.71 -26.64 4.39
CA ALA A 122 -17.37 -27.79 3.77
C ALA A 122 -18.78 -27.46 3.24
N ARG A 123 -19.53 -26.57 3.92
CA ARG A 123 -20.85 -26.14 3.42
C ARG A 123 -20.74 -25.19 2.24
N LEU A 124 -19.70 -24.33 2.21
CA LEU A 124 -19.41 -23.48 1.06
C LEU A 124 -19.08 -24.30 -0.19
N GLU A 125 -18.26 -25.36 -0.02
CA GLU A 125 -17.97 -26.31 -1.09
C GLU A 125 -19.28 -26.91 -1.66
N GLY A 126 -20.16 -27.40 -0.78
CA GLY A 126 -21.40 -28.05 -1.17
C GLY A 126 -22.41 -27.18 -1.95
N ILE A 127 -22.35 -25.85 -1.82
CA ILE A 127 -23.19 -24.90 -2.57
C ILE A 127 -22.48 -24.28 -3.77
N CYS A 128 -21.21 -24.59 -3.97
CA CYS A 128 -20.38 -24.08 -5.05
C CYS A 128 -20.77 -24.69 -6.40
N GLU A 129 -20.75 -23.91 -7.46
CA GLU A 129 -20.95 -24.41 -8.82
C GLU A 129 -19.72 -25.20 -9.29
N PRO A 130 -19.89 -26.17 -10.21
CA PRO A 130 -18.76 -26.88 -10.81
C PRO A 130 -17.73 -25.92 -11.42
N GLY A 131 -16.45 -26.11 -11.12
CA GLY A 131 -15.37 -25.26 -11.63
C GLY A 131 -15.25 -23.89 -10.93
N SER A 132 -16.09 -23.60 -9.92
CA SER A 132 -16.08 -22.34 -9.17
C SER A 132 -15.40 -22.46 -7.81
N ILE A 133 -15.19 -21.31 -7.16
CA ILE A 133 -14.66 -21.19 -5.80
C ILE A 133 -15.63 -20.33 -4.98
N CYS A 134 -16.11 -20.83 -3.85
CA CYS A 134 -16.95 -20.08 -2.92
C CYS A 134 -16.18 -19.62 -1.69
N LEU A 135 -16.28 -18.33 -1.38
CA LEU A 135 -15.64 -17.70 -0.22
C LEU A 135 -16.70 -17.28 0.81
N SER A 136 -16.40 -17.44 2.09
CA SER A 136 -17.11 -16.73 3.15
C SER A 136 -16.74 -15.25 3.18
N GLU A 137 -17.57 -14.42 3.80
CA GLU A 137 -17.31 -12.98 3.97
C GLU A 137 -15.96 -12.69 4.64
N PRO A 138 -15.55 -13.35 5.75
CA PRO A 138 -14.22 -13.16 6.34
C PRO A 138 -13.07 -13.50 5.37
N ALA A 139 -13.22 -14.56 4.56
CA ALA A 139 -12.24 -14.91 3.54
C ALA A 139 -12.22 -13.90 2.39
N TYR A 140 -13.38 -13.46 1.92
CA TYR A 140 -13.51 -12.44 0.87
C TYR A 140 -12.81 -11.13 1.22
N TRP A 141 -12.99 -10.61 2.44
CA TRP A 141 -12.36 -9.37 2.87
C TRP A 141 -10.83 -9.45 2.90
N GLN A 142 -10.25 -10.64 3.11
CA GLN A 142 -8.79 -10.83 3.06
C GLN A 142 -8.22 -10.79 1.64
N VAL A 143 -9.02 -11.11 0.62
CA VAL A 143 -8.56 -11.23 -0.78
C VAL A 143 -9.03 -10.12 -1.69
N LYS A 144 -10.14 -9.44 -1.36
CA LYS A 144 -10.78 -8.38 -2.17
C LYS A 144 -9.79 -7.30 -2.65
N ALA A 145 -8.87 -6.88 -1.78
CA ALA A 145 -7.91 -5.83 -2.08
C ALA A 145 -6.55 -6.38 -2.59
N ARG A 146 -6.38 -7.71 -2.62
CA ARG A 146 -5.09 -8.36 -2.87
C ARG A 146 -5.07 -9.22 -4.13
N LEU A 147 -6.24 -9.55 -4.65
CA LEU A 147 -6.40 -10.37 -5.86
C LEU A 147 -7.42 -9.68 -6.78
N ASP A 148 -7.08 -9.58 -8.05
CA ASP A 148 -8.01 -9.09 -9.08
C ASP A 148 -8.93 -10.26 -9.49
N LEU A 149 -10.10 -10.31 -8.88
CA LEU A 149 -11.02 -11.42 -8.99
C LEU A 149 -12.37 -10.95 -9.54
N VAL A 150 -12.91 -11.70 -10.50
CA VAL A 150 -14.30 -11.55 -10.90
C VAL A 150 -15.16 -12.29 -9.89
N ILE A 151 -15.85 -11.54 -9.04
CA ILE A 151 -16.58 -12.06 -7.88
C ILE A 151 -18.05 -11.68 -7.97
N ASP A 152 -18.92 -12.66 -7.78
CA ASP A 152 -20.36 -12.49 -7.61
C ASP A 152 -20.71 -12.55 -6.12
N ASP A 153 -21.35 -11.51 -5.59
CA ASP A 153 -21.91 -11.51 -4.24
C ASP A 153 -23.25 -12.27 -4.26
N ARG A 154 -23.24 -13.46 -3.67
CA ARG A 154 -24.43 -14.33 -3.55
C ARG A 154 -25.36 -13.93 -2.40
N GLY A 155 -24.99 -12.91 -1.62
CA GLY A 155 -25.71 -12.47 -0.44
C GLY A 155 -25.57 -13.41 0.76
N ALA A 156 -26.45 -13.23 1.76
CA ALA A 156 -26.52 -14.06 2.95
C ALA A 156 -27.24 -15.39 2.63
N VAL A 157 -26.54 -16.51 2.79
CA VAL A 157 -27.03 -17.85 2.49
C VAL A 157 -27.13 -18.64 3.80
N GLN A 158 -28.29 -19.29 4.03
CA GLN A 158 -28.46 -20.21 5.16
C GLN A 158 -27.77 -21.53 4.84
N LEU A 159 -26.67 -21.82 5.51
CA LEU A 159 -25.94 -23.06 5.38
C LEU A 159 -26.52 -24.13 6.30
N LYS A 160 -26.55 -25.39 5.84
CA LYS A 160 -27.12 -26.49 6.62
C LYS A 160 -26.38 -26.70 7.94
N ASN A 161 -27.09 -26.68 9.06
CA ASN A 161 -26.56 -26.81 10.43
C ASN A 161 -25.61 -25.68 10.88
N ILE A 162 -25.68 -24.53 10.25
CA ILE A 162 -25.01 -23.30 10.71
C ILE A 162 -26.12 -22.34 11.16
N THR A 163 -26.01 -21.84 12.39
CA THR A 163 -27.08 -21.07 13.04
C THR A 163 -27.35 -19.73 12.32
N ASP A 164 -26.28 -19.01 12.01
CA ASP A 164 -26.37 -17.69 11.39
C ASP A 164 -26.16 -17.77 9.87
N PRO A 165 -26.87 -16.98 9.06
CA PRO A 165 -26.63 -16.90 7.63
C PRO A 165 -25.22 -16.41 7.33
N VAL A 166 -24.52 -17.09 6.44
CA VAL A 166 -23.17 -16.71 5.99
C VAL A 166 -23.26 -15.98 4.66
N ARG A 167 -22.65 -14.79 4.56
CA ARG A 167 -22.54 -14.11 3.28
C ARG A 167 -21.50 -14.80 2.41
N VAL A 168 -21.89 -15.12 1.18
CA VAL A 168 -21.11 -15.98 0.27
C VAL A 168 -20.75 -15.19 -0.99
N TYR A 169 -19.52 -15.36 -1.43
CA TYR A 169 -18.97 -14.79 -2.64
C TYR A 169 -18.48 -15.91 -3.56
N SER A 170 -18.87 -15.88 -4.83
CA SER A 170 -18.49 -16.89 -5.83
C SER A 170 -17.48 -16.31 -6.82
N LEU A 171 -16.36 -17.02 -7.03
CA LEU A 171 -15.37 -16.70 -8.04
C LEU A 171 -15.56 -17.62 -9.23
N HIS A 172 -15.61 -17.05 -10.43
CA HIS A 172 -15.58 -17.78 -11.70
C HIS A 172 -14.16 -17.79 -12.26
N VAL A 173 -13.66 -19.00 -12.56
CA VAL A 173 -12.30 -19.24 -13.07
C VAL A 173 -12.41 -19.67 -14.54
N GLY A 174 -11.50 -19.22 -15.40
CA GLY A 174 -11.47 -19.62 -16.80
C GLY A 174 -12.31 -18.80 -17.78
N LEU A 175 -12.96 -17.72 -17.33
CA LEU A 175 -13.57 -16.74 -18.21
C LEU A 175 -12.54 -15.65 -18.54
N ALA A 176 -11.91 -15.74 -19.71
CA ALA A 176 -11.27 -14.58 -20.31
C ALA A 176 -12.34 -13.48 -20.41
N ALA A 177 -12.04 -12.30 -19.90
CA ALA A 177 -12.93 -11.14 -20.00
C ALA A 177 -13.29 -10.92 -21.48
N GLN A 178 -14.51 -11.30 -21.87
CA GLN A 178 -15.01 -11.01 -23.21
C GLN A 178 -15.24 -9.50 -23.31
N PRO A 179 -14.75 -8.82 -24.37
CA PRO A 179 -15.11 -7.44 -24.60
C PRO A 179 -16.62 -7.36 -24.85
N LYS A 180 -17.36 -6.68 -24.01
CA LYS A 180 -18.78 -6.38 -24.25
C LYS A 180 -18.90 -5.62 -25.56
N SER A 181 -19.56 -6.25 -26.53
CA SER A 181 -20.01 -5.64 -27.79
C SER A 181 -20.80 -4.37 -27.50
N ALA A 182 -20.43 -3.30 -28.19
CA ALA A 182 -21.11 -2.02 -28.14
C ALA A 182 -22.52 -2.15 -28.71
N ALA A 183 -23.54 -2.01 -27.88
CA ALA A 183 -24.88 -1.64 -28.30
C ALA A 183 -25.57 -0.85 -27.19
N SER A 184 -26.00 0.37 -27.56
CA SER A 184 -26.95 1.26 -26.92
C SER A 184 -26.44 2.07 -25.70
N ALA A 185 -26.07 3.30 -26.01
CA ALA A 185 -25.94 4.40 -25.07
C ALA A 185 -27.28 4.73 -24.43
N GLU A 186 -27.37 4.64 -23.10
CA GLU A 186 -28.17 5.57 -22.31
C GLU A 186 -27.45 5.84 -20.99
N THR A 187 -27.26 7.10 -20.76
CA THR A 187 -26.58 7.80 -19.71
C THR A 187 -27.09 7.45 -18.32
N HIS A 188 -26.22 6.86 -17.47
CA HIS A 188 -26.18 7.16 -16.05
C HIS A 188 -24.73 7.17 -15.58
N ALA A 189 -24.26 8.36 -15.23
CA ALA A 189 -22.95 8.61 -14.64
C ALA A 189 -22.85 7.89 -13.29
N SER A 190 -22.04 6.86 -13.21
CA SER A 190 -21.55 6.27 -11.96
C SER A 190 -20.04 6.36 -11.94
N GLY A 191 -19.53 6.86 -10.83
CA GLY A 191 -18.17 7.30 -10.56
C GLY A 191 -17.07 6.42 -11.16
N GLY A 192 -16.14 7.10 -11.84
CA GLY A 192 -15.05 6.50 -12.59
C GLY A 192 -14.09 5.73 -11.69
N ARG A 193 -13.93 4.49 -12.02
CA ARG A 193 -12.73 3.72 -11.69
C ARG A 193 -11.59 4.37 -12.48
N ALA A 194 -10.63 4.99 -11.81
CA ALA A 194 -9.45 5.51 -12.47
C ALA A 194 -8.84 4.40 -13.33
N ALA A 195 -8.68 4.67 -14.63
CA ALA A 195 -7.92 3.80 -15.52
C ALA A 195 -6.52 3.60 -14.91
N LEU A 196 -6.01 2.37 -14.97
CA LEU A 196 -4.61 2.11 -14.62
C LEU A 196 -3.75 3.16 -15.36
N PRO A 197 -2.78 3.78 -14.68
CA PRO A 197 -1.93 4.78 -15.31
C PRO A 197 -1.31 4.16 -16.56
N SER A 198 -1.44 4.83 -17.71
CA SER A 198 -0.69 4.45 -18.90
C SER A 198 0.79 4.56 -18.57
N ILE A 199 1.58 3.54 -18.94
CA ILE A 199 3.05 3.61 -18.80
C ILE A 199 3.49 4.93 -19.45
N PRO A 200 4.16 5.83 -18.70
CA PRO A 200 4.60 7.11 -19.25
C PRO A 200 5.51 6.90 -20.47
N ASP A 201 5.52 7.84 -21.41
CA ASP A 201 6.49 7.84 -22.52
C ASP A 201 7.95 7.90 -22.03
N LYS A 202 8.17 8.36 -20.79
CA LYS A 202 9.46 8.35 -20.10
C LYS A 202 9.78 6.98 -19.55
N PRO A 203 11.07 6.59 -19.46
CA PRO A 203 11.49 5.41 -18.71
C PRO A 203 10.92 5.45 -17.28
N SER A 204 10.40 4.32 -16.82
CA SER A 204 9.77 4.21 -15.50
C SER A 204 10.39 3.07 -14.70
N ILE A 205 10.68 3.33 -13.42
CA ILE A 205 11.37 2.40 -12.53
C ILE A 205 10.71 2.32 -11.15
N ALA A 206 10.67 1.11 -10.59
CA ALA A 206 10.43 0.93 -9.17
C ALA A 206 11.63 0.22 -8.53
N VAL A 207 12.09 0.75 -7.42
CA VAL A 207 13.15 0.14 -6.59
C VAL A 207 12.47 -0.65 -5.49
N LEU A 208 12.62 -1.96 -5.51
CA LEU A 208 12.08 -2.84 -4.48
C LEU A 208 12.94 -2.74 -3.21
N ALA A 209 12.35 -3.03 -2.04
CA ALA A 209 13.12 -3.13 -0.82
C ALA A 209 14.20 -4.22 -0.96
N PHE A 210 15.46 -3.86 -0.74
CA PHE A 210 16.57 -4.82 -0.83
C PHE A 210 16.51 -5.83 0.31
N ASN A 211 16.81 -7.07 0.00
CA ASN A 211 16.80 -8.14 0.99
C ASN A 211 17.98 -8.01 1.96
N ASN A 212 17.68 -8.08 3.26
CA ASN A 212 18.70 -8.15 4.28
C ASN A 212 19.33 -9.55 4.31
N MET A 213 20.61 -9.66 3.91
CA MET A 213 21.40 -10.89 3.91
C MET A 213 22.47 -10.91 5.02
N SER A 214 22.35 -10.03 6.02
CA SER A 214 23.32 -9.90 7.11
C SER A 214 23.22 -11.01 8.15
N GLY A 215 22.12 -11.77 8.17
CA GLY A 215 21.85 -12.80 9.19
C GLY A 215 21.32 -12.23 10.52
N ASP A 216 21.11 -10.93 10.60
CA ASP A 216 20.63 -10.20 11.76
C ASP A 216 19.39 -9.37 11.34
N ALA A 217 18.23 -9.69 11.90
CA ALA A 217 16.97 -9.01 11.60
C ALA A 217 17.01 -7.52 12.03
N GLU A 218 17.81 -7.17 13.03
CA GLU A 218 17.95 -5.77 13.46
C GLU A 218 18.67 -4.89 12.42
N GLN A 219 19.25 -5.47 11.36
CA GLN A 219 19.87 -4.75 10.24
C GLN A 219 18.87 -4.46 9.08
N GLU A 220 17.59 -4.78 9.25
CA GLU A 220 16.56 -4.55 8.23
C GLU A 220 16.46 -3.06 7.84
N TYR A 221 16.52 -2.14 8.84
CA TYR A 221 16.50 -0.70 8.60
C TYR A 221 17.61 -0.22 7.67
N PHE A 222 18.76 -0.90 7.68
CA PHE A 222 19.91 -0.53 6.85
C PHE A 222 19.66 -0.90 5.37
N SER A 223 19.14 -2.09 5.11
CA SER A 223 18.79 -2.52 3.75
C SER A 223 17.65 -1.67 3.16
N ASP A 224 16.65 -1.36 3.98
CA ASP A 224 15.54 -0.47 3.61
C ASP A 224 16.03 0.95 3.32
N GLY A 225 16.91 1.46 4.18
CA GLY A 225 17.49 2.80 4.02
C GLY A 225 18.30 2.95 2.74
N ILE A 226 19.09 1.95 2.36
CA ILE A 226 19.81 1.96 1.08
C ILE A 226 18.83 2.00 -0.09
N SER A 227 17.76 1.20 -0.06
CA SER A 227 16.75 1.21 -1.12
C SER A 227 16.04 2.57 -1.20
N GLU A 228 15.73 3.18 -0.07
CA GLU A 228 15.10 4.51 0.02
C GLU A 228 16.02 5.61 -0.50
N ASP A 229 17.32 5.55 -0.18
CA ASP A 229 18.29 6.52 -0.70
C ASP A 229 18.44 6.40 -2.23
N ILE A 230 18.43 5.17 -2.78
CA ILE A 230 18.43 4.96 -4.24
C ILE A 230 17.15 5.56 -4.87
N ILE A 231 15.97 5.34 -4.27
CA ILE A 231 14.72 5.98 -4.72
C ILE A 231 14.88 7.50 -4.70
N THR A 232 15.43 8.05 -3.62
CA THR A 232 15.65 9.49 -3.45
C THR A 232 16.59 10.05 -4.52
N ASP A 233 17.69 9.35 -4.82
CA ASP A 233 18.64 9.78 -5.83
C ASP A 233 18.07 9.70 -7.25
N LEU A 234 17.38 8.62 -7.58
CA LEU A 234 16.71 8.48 -8.87
C LEU A 234 15.56 9.49 -9.02
N SER A 235 14.90 9.88 -7.92
CA SER A 235 13.81 10.87 -7.92
C SER A 235 14.27 12.30 -8.27
N LYS A 236 15.57 12.56 -8.26
CA LYS A 236 16.17 13.81 -8.74
C LYS A 236 16.19 13.92 -10.26
N LEU A 237 15.96 12.81 -10.98
CA LEU A 237 16.07 12.74 -12.44
C LEU A 237 14.72 13.05 -13.10
N SER A 238 14.66 14.16 -13.84
CA SER A 238 13.45 14.63 -14.50
C SER A 238 12.99 13.75 -15.67
N GLU A 239 13.93 13.06 -16.33
CA GLU A 239 13.67 12.16 -17.46
C GLU A 239 13.25 10.72 -17.03
N LEU A 240 13.20 10.46 -15.72
CA LEU A 240 12.85 9.17 -15.17
C LEU A 240 11.57 9.28 -14.34
N HIS A 241 10.64 8.36 -14.52
CA HIS A 241 9.47 8.21 -13.66
C HIS A 241 9.81 7.19 -12.55
N VAL A 242 9.86 7.64 -11.31
CA VAL A 242 10.31 6.83 -10.16
C VAL A 242 9.16 6.57 -9.22
N ILE A 243 8.84 5.30 -8.99
CA ILE A 243 7.78 4.90 -8.06
C ILE A 243 8.24 5.14 -6.62
N ALA A 244 7.35 5.72 -5.83
CA ALA A 244 7.57 6.02 -4.43
C ALA A 244 7.79 4.75 -3.59
N ARG A 245 8.53 4.92 -2.48
CA ARG A 245 8.81 3.88 -1.50
C ARG A 245 7.56 3.15 -1.02
N ASN A 246 6.48 3.88 -0.71
CA ASN A 246 5.25 3.29 -0.18
C ASN A 246 4.70 2.20 -1.10
N SER A 247 4.69 2.44 -2.41
CA SER A 247 4.21 1.47 -3.39
C SER A 247 5.16 0.32 -3.63
N SER A 248 6.46 0.58 -3.72
CA SER A 248 7.45 -0.48 -4.00
C SER A 248 7.68 -1.40 -2.81
N PHE A 249 7.64 -0.88 -1.58
CA PHE A 249 7.87 -1.67 -0.35
C PHE A 249 6.68 -2.56 0.05
N VAL A 250 5.50 -2.37 -0.52
CA VAL A 250 4.38 -3.32 -0.37
C VAL A 250 4.78 -4.72 -0.83
N TYR A 251 5.69 -4.81 -1.80
CA TYR A 251 6.17 -6.08 -2.35
C TYR A 251 7.33 -6.70 -1.55
N LYS A 252 7.77 -6.06 -0.46
CA LYS A 252 8.75 -6.64 0.45
C LYS A 252 8.23 -7.97 1.02
N LYS A 253 8.97 -9.05 0.79
CA LYS A 253 8.57 -10.42 1.17
C LYS A 253 7.32 -10.97 0.44
N ALA A 254 6.81 -10.27 -0.58
CA ALA A 254 5.72 -10.77 -1.39
C ALA A 254 6.24 -11.75 -2.46
N VAL A 255 5.55 -12.87 -2.60
CA VAL A 255 5.84 -13.83 -3.68
C VAL A 255 4.97 -13.44 -4.88
N VAL A 256 5.44 -12.46 -5.64
CA VAL A 256 4.78 -11.95 -6.86
C VAL A 256 5.79 -11.98 -7.98
N SER A 257 5.36 -12.32 -9.20
CA SER A 257 6.27 -12.32 -10.35
C SER A 257 6.70 -10.90 -10.73
N VAL A 258 7.91 -10.74 -11.24
CA VAL A 258 8.45 -9.45 -11.70
C VAL A 258 7.51 -8.75 -12.70
N PRO A 259 6.95 -9.43 -13.72
CA PRO A 259 6.00 -8.82 -14.64
C PRO A 259 4.72 -8.31 -13.95
N ASP A 260 4.19 -9.06 -12.98
CA ASP A 260 2.97 -8.67 -12.27
C ASP A 260 3.21 -7.47 -11.36
N MET A 261 4.36 -7.43 -10.66
CA MET A 261 4.77 -6.27 -9.87
C MET A 261 4.91 -5.02 -10.75
N ALA A 262 5.61 -5.14 -11.88
CA ALA A 262 5.81 -4.03 -12.80
C ALA A 262 4.49 -3.51 -13.36
N LYS A 263 3.57 -4.41 -13.73
CA LYS A 263 2.23 -4.06 -14.20
C LYS A 263 1.41 -3.36 -13.12
N ALA A 264 1.45 -3.86 -11.89
CA ALA A 264 0.72 -3.27 -10.76
C ALA A 264 1.26 -1.88 -10.38
N LEU A 265 2.58 -1.67 -10.51
CA LEU A 265 3.25 -0.41 -10.26
C LEU A 265 3.24 0.54 -11.48
N GLY A 266 2.81 0.06 -12.67
CA GLY A 266 2.80 0.86 -13.88
C GLY A 266 4.21 1.21 -14.39
N VAL A 267 5.21 0.34 -14.19
CA VAL A 267 6.60 0.59 -14.58
C VAL A 267 7.12 -0.41 -15.59
N ARG A 268 8.11 0.03 -16.36
CA ARG A 268 8.85 -0.83 -17.27
C ARG A 268 10.02 -1.52 -16.58
N TYR A 269 10.71 -0.85 -15.68
CA TYR A 269 11.91 -1.39 -15.04
C TYR A 269 11.70 -1.63 -13.56
N LEU A 270 12.25 -2.75 -13.07
CA LEU A 270 12.33 -3.06 -11.65
C LEU A 270 13.80 -3.18 -11.24
N LEU A 271 14.16 -2.52 -10.16
CA LEU A 271 15.44 -2.71 -9.48
C LEU A 271 15.22 -3.55 -8.24
N GLU A 272 15.86 -4.70 -8.19
CA GLU A 272 15.89 -5.54 -7.00
C GLU A 272 17.32 -5.77 -6.52
N GLY A 273 17.47 -6.13 -5.26
CA GLY A 273 18.80 -6.33 -4.72
C GLY A 273 18.85 -6.92 -3.33
N SER A 274 20.05 -7.00 -2.80
CA SER A 274 20.29 -7.42 -1.42
C SER A 274 21.46 -6.67 -0.80
N VAL A 275 21.40 -6.51 0.51
CA VAL A 275 22.46 -5.89 1.32
C VAL A 275 22.91 -6.88 2.37
N ARG A 276 24.23 -7.04 2.49
CA ARG A 276 24.86 -7.81 3.56
C ARG A 276 25.89 -6.93 4.28
N LYS A 277 25.63 -6.60 5.53
CA LYS A 277 26.56 -5.91 6.43
C LYS A 277 27.20 -6.94 7.36
N ALA A 278 28.52 -6.94 7.45
CA ALA A 278 29.28 -7.82 8.32
C ALA A 278 30.47 -7.05 8.91
N GLY A 279 30.34 -6.60 10.15
CA GLY A 279 31.31 -5.70 10.79
C GLY A 279 31.46 -4.41 9.98
N ASN A 280 32.70 -4.09 9.56
CA ASN A 280 33.00 -2.90 8.74
C ASN A 280 32.92 -3.15 7.22
N ARG A 281 32.34 -4.27 6.77
CA ARG A 281 32.19 -4.58 5.35
C ARG A 281 30.72 -4.55 4.96
N VAL A 282 30.45 -3.99 3.79
CA VAL A 282 29.13 -4.01 3.16
C VAL A 282 29.24 -4.60 1.76
N ARG A 283 28.29 -5.48 1.45
CA ARG A 283 28.09 -6.00 0.11
C ARG A 283 26.69 -5.65 -0.34
N VAL A 284 26.60 -4.96 -1.46
CA VAL A 284 25.35 -4.64 -2.14
C VAL A 284 25.34 -5.38 -3.47
N THR A 285 24.29 -6.15 -3.75
CA THR A 285 24.02 -6.68 -5.08
C THR A 285 22.75 -6.04 -5.60
N ALA A 286 22.74 -5.64 -6.86
CA ALA A 286 21.58 -5.03 -7.48
C ALA A 286 21.45 -5.52 -8.92
N GLN A 287 20.21 -5.65 -9.39
CA GLN A 287 19.89 -6.03 -10.76
C GLN A 287 18.69 -5.25 -11.27
N LEU A 288 18.81 -4.75 -12.51
CA LEU A 288 17.78 -4.03 -13.22
C LEU A 288 17.12 -4.95 -14.25
N ILE A 289 15.81 -5.11 -14.17
CA ILE A 289 15.03 -6.03 -14.98
C ILE A 289 14.07 -5.22 -15.85
N ASP A 290 14.06 -5.49 -17.16
CA ASP A 290 13.02 -4.98 -18.06
C ASP A 290 11.82 -5.92 -18.01
N SER A 291 10.70 -5.45 -17.47
CA SER A 291 9.48 -6.25 -17.28
C SER A 291 8.83 -6.70 -18.59
N SER A 292 9.11 -6.00 -19.71
CA SER A 292 8.55 -6.35 -21.02
C SER A 292 9.19 -7.59 -21.64
N SER A 293 10.47 -7.81 -21.35
CA SER A 293 11.25 -8.96 -21.83
C SER A 293 11.51 -10.02 -20.75
N GLY A 294 11.33 -9.65 -19.46
CA GLY A 294 11.77 -10.45 -18.33
C GLY A 294 13.30 -10.59 -18.21
N GLY A 295 14.05 -9.88 -19.06
CA GLY A 295 15.49 -9.96 -19.15
C GLY A 295 16.21 -8.99 -18.21
N HIS A 296 17.36 -9.41 -17.68
CA HIS A 296 18.25 -8.52 -16.93
C HIS A 296 18.91 -7.53 -17.89
N VAL A 297 18.66 -6.24 -17.68
CA VAL A 297 19.30 -5.15 -18.43
C VAL A 297 20.71 -4.91 -17.89
N TRP A 298 20.86 -5.06 -16.57
CA TRP A 298 22.08 -4.83 -15.85
C TRP A 298 22.06 -5.57 -14.52
N ALA A 299 23.23 -6.00 -14.04
CA ALA A 299 23.44 -6.54 -12.72
C ALA A 299 24.88 -6.24 -12.25
N SER A 300 25.01 -5.78 -11.01
CA SER A 300 26.32 -5.49 -10.40
C SER A 300 26.39 -5.93 -8.94
N ARG A 301 27.62 -6.08 -8.47
CA ARG A 301 27.93 -6.39 -7.08
C ARG A 301 29.03 -5.48 -6.58
N PHE A 302 28.73 -4.78 -5.52
CA PHE A 302 29.64 -3.89 -4.82
C PHE A 302 30.07 -4.55 -3.52
N ASP A 303 31.37 -4.61 -3.26
CA ASP A 303 31.96 -5.16 -2.01
C ASP A 303 32.98 -4.14 -1.53
N ARG A 304 32.64 -3.36 -0.50
CA ARG A 304 33.38 -2.19 -0.02
C ARG A 304 33.45 -2.17 1.51
N ASP A 305 34.28 -1.28 2.04
CA ASP A 305 34.18 -0.93 3.45
C ASP A 305 32.92 -0.11 3.73
N LEU A 306 32.35 -0.22 4.93
CA LEU A 306 31.13 0.45 5.30
C LEU A 306 31.26 1.99 5.21
N THR A 307 32.48 2.51 5.41
CA THR A 307 32.79 3.94 5.23
C THR A 307 32.54 4.44 3.80
N ASP A 308 32.57 3.54 2.82
CA ASP A 308 32.43 3.86 1.41
C ASP A 308 30.99 3.65 0.90
N ILE A 309 30.01 3.49 1.83
CA ILE A 309 28.61 3.17 1.46
C ILE A 309 27.98 4.21 0.52
N PHE A 310 28.32 5.49 0.73
CA PHE A 310 27.80 6.56 -0.12
C PHE A 310 28.37 6.49 -1.54
N ALA A 311 29.66 6.15 -1.67
CA ALA A 311 30.27 5.91 -2.99
C ALA A 311 29.60 4.72 -3.71
N VAL A 312 29.18 3.68 -2.98
CA VAL A 312 28.41 2.55 -3.54
C VAL A 312 27.04 3.01 -4.05
N GLN A 313 26.33 3.86 -3.30
CA GLN A 313 25.04 4.40 -3.72
C GLN A 313 25.18 5.27 -4.98
N ASP A 314 26.18 6.13 -5.02
CA ASP A 314 26.46 7.01 -6.16
C ASP A 314 26.84 6.20 -7.41
N GLU A 315 27.75 5.21 -7.27
CA GLU A 315 28.15 4.28 -8.34
C GLU A 315 26.95 3.51 -8.90
N LEU A 316 26.10 2.97 -8.02
CA LEU A 316 24.88 2.23 -8.38
C LEU A 316 23.92 3.13 -9.17
N THR A 317 23.67 4.34 -8.69
CA THR A 317 22.79 5.30 -9.38
C THR A 317 23.33 5.66 -10.77
N GLN A 318 24.62 5.90 -10.90
CA GLN A 318 25.29 6.18 -12.20
C GLN A 318 25.19 4.99 -13.17
N GLU A 319 25.37 3.76 -12.68
CA GLU A 319 25.24 2.56 -13.51
C GLU A 319 23.78 2.36 -13.99
N ILE A 320 22.78 2.64 -13.14
CA ILE A 320 21.36 2.61 -13.55
C ILE A 320 21.09 3.67 -14.64
N VAL A 321 21.54 4.91 -14.43
CA VAL A 321 21.40 6.00 -15.42
C VAL A 321 22.00 5.59 -16.77
N SER A 322 23.18 4.98 -16.74
CA SER A 322 23.88 4.47 -17.94
C SER A 322 23.11 3.33 -18.62
N ALA A 323 22.64 2.36 -17.83
CA ALA A 323 21.86 1.21 -18.32
C ALA A 323 20.55 1.64 -18.99
N LEU A 324 19.87 2.65 -18.43
CA LEU A 324 18.65 3.24 -18.96
C LEU A 324 18.90 4.26 -20.07
N LYS A 325 20.16 4.61 -20.36
CA LYS A 325 20.58 5.61 -21.37
C LYS A 325 19.91 6.98 -21.18
N LEU A 326 19.74 7.40 -19.93
CA LEU A 326 19.11 8.67 -19.61
C LEU A 326 19.98 9.87 -20.01
N LYS A 327 19.35 10.94 -20.48
CA LYS A 327 20.02 12.20 -20.81
C LYS A 327 19.92 13.11 -19.59
N LEU A 328 21.03 13.26 -18.87
CA LEU A 328 21.08 14.14 -17.71
C LEU A 328 21.32 15.60 -18.14
N THR A 329 20.64 16.53 -17.50
CA THR A 329 20.96 17.96 -17.53
C THR A 329 22.28 18.24 -16.85
N ALA A 330 22.86 19.44 -17.03
CA ALA A 330 24.08 19.82 -16.33
C ALA A 330 23.90 19.81 -14.81
N GLY A 331 22.77 20.35 -14.32
CA GLY A 331 22.45 20.38 -12.89
C GLY A 331 22.29 18.99 -12.27
N GLU A 332 21.62 18.07 -12.97
CA GLU A 332 21.46 16.67 -12.51
C GLU A 332 22.82 15.95 -12.43
N ARG A 333 23.71 16.19 -13.40
CA ARG A 333 25.06 15.63 -13.37
C ARG A 333 25.88 16.15 -12.19
N ASP A 334 25.83 17.47 -11.94
CA ASP A 334 26.53 18.08 -10.82
C ASP A 334 25.96 17.59 -9.48
N GLN A 335 24.65 17.37 -9.40
CA GLN A 335 23.97 16.87 -8.21
C GLN A 335 24.32 15.40 -7.92
N LEU A 336 24.40 14.54 -8.94
CA LEU A 336 24.81 13.14 -8.81
C LEU A 336 26.31 12.98 -8.55
N ALA A 337 27.14 13.92 -9.01
CA ALA A 337 28.59 13.90 -8.80
C ALA A 337 29.01 14.46 -7.43
N ARG A 338 28.09 14.99 -6.64
CA ARG A 338 28.36 15.62 -5.36
C ARG A 338 28.72 14.59 -4.31
N GLU A 339 29.97 14.62 -3.83
CA GLU A 339 30.42 13.76 -2.73
C GLU A 339 29.64 14.04 -1.43
N ARG A 340 29.21 12.98 -0.77
CA ARG A 340 28.53 13.04 0.52
C ARG A 340 29.53 12.78 1.65
N ALA A 341 30.03 13.85 2.26
CA ALA A 341 30.88 13.72 3.44
C ALA A 341 30.02 13.55 4.71
N VAL A 342 29.46 12.38 4.92
CA VAL A 342 28.61 12.07 6.08
C VAL A 342 29.27 10.98 6.92
N ASN A 343 29.23 11.16 8.25
CA ASN A 343 29.68 10.11 9.17
C ASN A 343 28.71 8.92 9.14
N VAL A 344 29.22 7.70 8.91
CA VAL A 344 28.41 6.48 8.75
C VAL A 344 27.59 6.16 10.00
N GLU A 345 28.13 6.40 11.20
CA GLU A 345 27.38 6.19 12.44
C GLU A 345 26.21 7.19 12.57
N ALA A 346 26.44 8.45 12.21
CA ALA A 346 25.37 9.45 12.13
C ALA A 346 24.30 9.07 11.10
N TYR A 347 24.72 8.52 9.97
CA TYR A 347 23.82 8.00 8.95
C TYR A 347 22.95 6.84 9.45
N GLU A 348 23.51 5.88 10.17
CA GLU A 348 22.74 4.78 10.77
C GLU A 348 21.68 5.28 11.76
N PHE A 349 21.99 6.27 12.58
CA PHE A 349 21.01 6.91 13.45
C PHE A 349 19.90 7.60 12.66
N LEU A 350 20.23 8.27 11.56
CA LEU A 350 19.22 8.89 10.69
C LEU A 350 18.28 7.86 10.07
N LEU A 351 18.80 6.74 9.55
CA LEU A 351 17.98 5.67 8.97
C LEU A 351 16.96 5.11 9.97
N ARG A 352 17.42 4.80 11.18
CA ARG A 352 16.53 4.38 12.28
C ARG A 352 15.51 5.46 12.64
N GLY A 353 15.93 6.73 12.64
CA GLY A 353 15.04 7.86 12.88
C GLY A 353 13.94 7.97 11.82
N ARG A 354 14.27 7.81 10.55
CA ARG A 354 13.30 7.78 9.45
C ARG A 354 12.30 6.62 9.60
N GLU A 355 12.78 5.42 9.90
CA GLU A 355 11.92 4.26 10.15
C GLU A 355 10.90 4.54 11.27
N GLN A 356 11.33 5.11 12.40
CA GLN A 356 10.43 5.48 13.50
C GLN A 356 9.41 6.56 13.10
N SER A 357 9.79 7.50 12.24
CA SER A 357 8.91 8.56 11.75
C SER A 357 7.77 8.02 10.88
N LEU A 358 7.99 6.93 10.13
CA LEU A 358 6.97 6.29 9.29
C LEU A 358 5.77 5.74 10.08
N ALA A 359 5.94 5.44 11.36
CA ALA A 359 4.86 4.96 12.21
C ALA A 359 3.76 6.02 12.44
N CYS A 360 4.02 7.30 12.18
CA CYS A 360 3.10 8.43 12.34
C CYS A 360 2.38 8.44 13.71
N THR A 361 3.09 8.06 14.79
CA THR A 361 2.58 8.02 16.17
C THR A 361 3.40 8.93 17.07
N ARG A 362 2.81 9.37 18.19
CA ARG A 362 3.54 10.20 19.18
C ARG A 362 4.81 9.51 19.70
N PRO A 363 4.82 8.22 20.09
CA PRO A 363 6.06 7.54 20.49
C PRO A 363 7.09 7.47 19.37
N GLY A 364 6.68 7.13 18.14
CA GLY A 364 7.55 7.10 16.97
C GLY A 364 8.18 8.46 16.67
N ASN A 365 7.39 9.55 16.77
CA ASN A 365 7.86 10.91 16.59
C ASN A 365 8.95 11.30 17.59
N ILE A 366 8.78 10.93 18.86
CA ILE A 366 9.78 11.15 19.91
C ILE A 366 11.05 10.33 19.64
N ALA A 367 10.89 9.05 19.28
CA ALA A 367 12.02 8.17 18.96
C ALA A 367 12.82 8.69 17.74
N ALA A 368 12.14 9.12 16.67
CA ALA A 368 12.75 9.73 15.49
C ALA A 368 13.58 10.96 15.85
N ARG A 369 13.03 11.85 16.70
CA ARG A 369 13.72 13.05 17.18
C ARG A 369 14.98 12.72 17.97
N ASN A 370 14.90 11.75 18.88
CA ASN A 370 16.04 11.34 19.71
C ASN A 370 17.17 10.72 18.84
N LEU A 371 16.80 9.87 17.89
CA LEU A 371 17.76 9.25 16.97
C LEU A 371 18.42 10.29 16.05
N ALA A 372 17.64 11.21 15.48
CA ALA A 372 18.20 12.31 14.70
C ALA A 372 19.06 13.24 15.55
N GLY A 373 18.72 13.45 16.83
CA GLY A 373 19.57 14.16 17.79
C GLY A 373 20.91 13.49 18.04
N ALA A 374 20.93 12.15 18.15
CA ALA A 374 22.18 11.38 18.25
C ALA A 374 23.04 11.52 16.97
N ALA A 375 22.41 11.52 15.79
CA ALA A 375 23.11 11.77 14.54
C ALA A 375 23.78 13.15 14.51
N ILE A 376 23.10 14.22 14.96
CA ILE A 376 23.67 15.58 15.07
C ILE A 376 24.78 15.67 16.13
N ALA A 377 24.70 14.90 17.20
CA ALA A 377 25.75 14.87 18.21
C ALA A 377 27.08 14.31 17.65
N ILE A 378 27.02 13.40 16.68
CA ILE A 378 28.16 12.83 15.98
C ILE A 378 28.63 13.74 14.85
N ASP A 379 27.67 14.22 14.02
CA ASP A 379 27.93 15.11 12.90
C ASP A 379 27.04 16.37 12.99
N PRO A 380 27.52 17.45 13.62
CA PRO A 380 26.74 18.69 13.78
C PRO A 380 26.35 19.36 12.45
N ALA A 381 27.03 19.04 11.34
CA ALA A 381 26.74 19.58 10.01
C ALA A 381 25.71 18.77 9.22
N TYR A 382 25.16 17.71 9.82
CA TYR A 382 24.24 16.80 9.12
C TYR A 382 22.86 17.42 8.90
N ALA A 383 22.69 18.09 7.76
CA ALA A 383 21.48 18.80 7.39
C ALA A 383 20.22 17.92 7.39
N ALA A 384 20.31 16.68 6.85
CA ALA A 384 19.16 15.76 6.76
C ALA A 384 18.63 15.35 8.15
N ALA A 385 19.51 15.13 9.13
CA ALA A 385 19.09 14.82 10.50
C ALA A 385 18.38 16.03 11.15
N ARG A 386 18.88 17.25 10.87
CA ARG A 386 18.24 18.48 11.35
C ARG A 386 16.88 18.71 10.72
N ALA A 387 16.71 18.41 9.43
CA ALA A 387 15.42 18.46 8.74
C ALA A 387 14.42 17.47 9.35
N LEU A 388 14.86 16.25 9.71
CA LEU A 388 14.01 15.27 10.37
C LEU A 388 13.54 15.76 11.75
N ILE A 389 14.43 16.36 12.56
CA ILE A 389 14.03 16.96 13.85
C ILE A 389 13.01 18.08 13.62
N ALA A 390 13.26 18.96 12.66
CA ALA A 390 12.33 20.03 12.32
C ALA A 390 10.93 19.49 11.99
N PHE A 391 10.86 18.47 11.13
CA PHE A 391 9.62 17.80 10.78
C PHE A 391 8.89 17.21 12.00
N THR A 392 9.61 16.56 12.91
CA THR A 392 9.00 16.01 14.13
C THR A 392 8.37 17.10 15.03
N HIS A 393 8.95 18.29 15.05
CA HIS A 393 8.40 19.42 15.78
C HIS A 393 7.13 19.99 15.10
N VAL A 394 7.08 20.01 13.77
CA VAL A 394 5.87 20.39 13.02
C VAL A 394 4.75 19.38 13.28
N LEU A 395 5.05 18.07 13.32
CA LEU A 395 4.07 17.04 13.67
C LEU A 395 3.52 17.20 15.10
N ASP A 396 4.35 17.60 16.06
CA ASP A 396 3.91 17.90 17.43
C ASP A 396 2.87 19.04 17.48
N TYR A 397 3.04 20.06 16.63
CA TYR A 397 2.07 21.16 16.49
C TYR A 397 0.75 20.67 15.87
N ILE A 398 0.83 20.00 14.74
CA ILE A 398 -0.33 19.53 13.96
C ILE A 398 -1.23 18.63 14.80
N ASN A 399 -0.60 17.67 15.52
CA ASN A 399 -1.30 16.64 16.27
C ASN A 399 -1.49 16.99 17.76
N ALA A 400 -1.01 18.16 18.20
CA ALA A 400 -0.98 18.54 19.63
C ALA A 400 -0.34 17.48 20.54
N TRP A 401 0.75 16.92 20.11
CA TRP A 401 1.51 15.95 20.91
C TRP A 401 2.41 16.63 21.94
N SER A 402 2.74 17.91 21.74
CA SER A 402 3.49 18.75 22.67
C SER A 402 2.57 19.44 23.68
N THR A 403 3.10 19.74 24.88
CA THR A 403 2.45 20.59 25.87
C THR A 403 2.46 22.07 25.48
N ASP A 404 3.38 22.47 24.60
CA ASP A 404 3.49 23.81 24.01
C ASP A 404 3.64 23.68 22.47
N PRO A 405 2.51 23.51 21.75
CA PRO A 405 2.53 23.31 20.30
C PRO A 405 3.12 24.50 19.53
N GLU A 406 2.83 25.72 19.97
CA GLU A 406 3.32 26.95 19.30
C GLU A 406 4.85 27.05 19.36
N ASN A 407 5.43 26.72 20.52
CA ASN A 407 6.88 26.63 20.66
C ASN A 407 7.46 25.50 19.79
N SER A 408 6.75 24.37 19.68
CA SER A 408 7.18 23.28 18.79
C SER A 408 7.25 23.75 17.33
N LEU A 409 6.21 24.45 16.83
CA LEU A 409 6.20 24.97 15.46
C LEU A 409 7.35 25.97 15.23
N ARG A 410 7.59 26.88 16.16
CA ARG A 410 8.69 27.84 16.09
C ARG A 410 10.05 27.13 16.02
N THR A 411 10.28 26.16 16.90
CA THR A 411 11.51 25.35 16.92
C THR A 411 11.67 24.60 15.60
N GLY A 412 10.59 24.01 15.09
CA GLY A 412 10.58 23.33 13.79
C GLY A 412 10.99 24.26 12.65
N LEU A 413 10.46 25.50 12.62
CA LEU A 413 10.80 26.51 11.63
C LEU A 413 12.29 26.89 11.71
N GLU A 414 12.81 27.17 12.89
CA GLU A 414 14.22 27.53 13.10
C GLU A 414 15.17 26.40 12.64
N LEU A 415 14.87 25.15 13.00
CA LEU A 415 15.69 24.00 12.63
C LEU A 415 15.63 23.72 11.11
N ALA A 416 14.46 23.88 10.49
CA ALA A 416 14.32 23.72 9.05
C ALA A 416 15.11 24.78 8.27
N GLN A 417 15.09 26.04 8.73
CA GLN A 417 15.92 27.12 8.15
C GLN A 417 17.40 26.80 8.26
N GLN A 418 17.85 26.28 9.41
CA GLN A 418 19.25 25.85 9.59
C GLN A 418 19.59 24.69 8.66
N ALA A 419 18.70 23.71 8.48
CA ALA A 419 18.93 22.58 7.60
C ALA A 419 19.13 23.03 6.14
N VAL A 420 18.28 23.93 5.64
CA VAL A 420 18.43 24.51 4.28
C VAL A 420 19.69 25.36 4.18
N ALA A 421 20.02 26.17 5.19
CA ALA A 421 21.26 26.96 5.18
C ALA A 421 22.53 26.11 5.17
N MET A 422 22.48 24.91 5.74
CA MET A 422 23.60 23.96 5.72
C MET A 422 23.73 23.25 4.37
N ASP A 423 22.62 22.91 3.73
CA ASP A 423 22.61 22.25 2.44
C ASP A 423 21.35 22.64 1.63
N GLU A 424 21.50 23.63 0.77
CA GLU A 424 20.43 24.12 -0.13
C GLU A 424 20.06 23.11 -1.24
N GLN A 425 20.87 22.09 -1.46
CA GLN A 425 20.63 21.04 -2.46
C GLN A 425 19.90 19.80 -1.86
N GLN A 426 19.51 19.88 -0.59
CA GLN A 426 18.84 18.79 0.12
C GLN A 426 17.30 18.94 0.06
N PRO A 427 16.55 18.12 -0.75
CA PRO A 427 15.10 18.26 -0.91
C PRO A 427 14.33 18.16 0.41
N ASN A 428 14.79 17.32 1.35
CA ASN A 428 14.14 17.14 2.65
C ASN A 428 14.23 18.38 3.55
N GLY A 429 15.27 19.21 3.39
CA GLY A 429 15.37 20.50 4.05
C GLY A 429 14.25 21.46 3.59
N HIS A 430 14.05 21.54 2.28
CA HIS A 430 12.98 22.35 1.66
C HIS A 430 11.59 21.82 2.01
N PHE A 431 11.41 20.50 2.06
CA PHE A 431 10.17 19.88 2.54
C PHE A 431 9.86 20.30 3.99
N ALA A 432 10.81 20.14 4.91
CA ALA A 432 10.62 20.49 6.31
C ALA A 432 10.35 21.99 6.50
N LEU A 433 11.07 22.84 5.76
CA LEU A 433 10.88 24.30 5.80
C LEU A 433 9.53 24.71 5.19
N GLY A 434 9.14 24.13 4.07
CA GLY A 434 7.85 24.36 3.44
C GLY A 434 6.69 23.97 4.37
N MET A 435 6.79 22.81 5.04
CA MET A 435 5.83 22.37 6.06
C MET A 435 5.75 23.38 7.21
N ALA A 436 6.88 23.77 7.78
CA ALA A 436 6.92 24.72 8.89
C ALA A 436 6.33 26.09 8.51
N CYS A 437 6.68 26.61 7.31
CA CYS A 437 6.12 27.87 6.79
C CYS A 437 4.61 27.77 6.56
N MET A 438 4.12 26.69 5.97
CA MET A 438 2.68 26.47 5.73
C MET A 438 1.89 26.53 7.04
N TRP A 439 2.32 25.79 8.06
CA TRP A 439 1.63 25.77 9.35
C TRP A 439 1.85 27.07 10.15
N SER A 440 2.89 27.85 9.85
CA SER A 440 3.08 29.23 10.33
C SER A 440 2.28 30.26 9.56
N ARG A 441 1.42 29.88 8.61
CA ARG A 441 0.58 30.71 7.74
C ARG A 441 1.36 31.58 6.72
N ASP A 442 2.63 31.30 6.49
CA ASP A 442 3.45 31.90 5.44
C ASP A 442 3.37 31.04 4.17
N LEU A 443 2.20 31.08 3.51
CA LEU A 443 1.91 30.22 2.35
C LEU A 443 2.76 30.57 1.12
N ASP A 444 3.16 31.82 0.96
CA ASP A 444 4.01 32.25 -0.16
C ASP A 444 5.41 31.64 -0.03
N ARG A 445 5.99 31.72 1.17
CA ARG A 445 7.28 31.10 1.45
C ARG A 445 7.19 29.58 1.40
N ALA A 446 6.13 28.99 1.93
CA ALA A 446 5.89 27.54 1.84
C ALA A 446 5.89 27.08 0.38
N ARG A 447 5.19 27.79 -0.51
CA ARG A 447 5.14 27.52 -1.95
C ARG A 447 6.52 27.62 -2.59
N ALA A 448 7.28 28.66 -2.28
CA ALA A 448 8.63 28.86 -2.80
C ALA A 448 9.57 27.70 -2.39
N GLU A 449 9.51 27.26 -1.13
CA GLU A 449 10.33 26.15 -0.65
C GLU A 449 9.89 24.80 -1.29
N ALA A 450 8.59 24.55 -1.42
CA ALA A 450 8.10 23.36 -2.12
C ALA A 450 8.53 23.33 -3.59
N GLN A 451 8.49 24.47 -4.29
CA GLN A 451 8.98 24.60 -5.67
C GLN A 451 10.48 24.34 -5.79
N ARG A 452 11.30 24.87 -4.86
CA ARG A 452 12.74 24.60 -4.82
C ARG A 452 13.01 23.10 -4.61
N GLY A 453 12.31 22.51 -3.65
CA GLY A 453 12.41 21.07 -3.40
C GLY A 453 12.04 20.23 -4.63
N LEU A 454 10.94 20.56 -5.33
CA LEU A 454 10.51 19.90 -6.57
C LEU A 454 11.47 20.11 -7.74
N ALA A 455 12.12 21.28 -7.82
CA ALA A 455 13.18 21.50 -8.81
C ALA A 455 14.40 20.58 -8.56
N LEU A 456 14.70 20.25 -7.30
CA LEU A 456 15.77 19.32 -6.91
C LEU A 456 15.36 17.86 -7.01
N SER A 457 14.08 17.54 -6.80
CA SER A 457 13.54 16.18 -6.80
C SER A 457 12.12 16.15 -7.37
N PRO A 458 11.97 16.12 -8.71
CA PRO A 458 10.67 16.22 -9.37
C PRO A 458 9.72 15.04 -9.07
N ASN A 459 10.25 13.89 -8.69
CA ASN A 459 9.48 12.69 -8.36
C ASN A 459 9.25 12.53 -6.85
N SER A 460 9.48 13.55 -6.03
CA SER A 460 9.27 13.48 -4.58
C SER A 460 7.78 13.59 -4.24
N ILE A 461 7.21 12.49 -3.77
CA ILE A 461 5.81 12.43 -3.31
C ILE A 461 5.55 13.38 -2.16
N ASP A 462 6.46 13.47 -1.19
CA ASP A 462 6.31 14.35 -0.03
C ASP A 462 6.19 15.82 -0.44
N LEU A 463 7.00 16.24 -1.41
CA LEU A 463 6.97 17.61 -1.95
C LEU A 463 5.73 17.86 -2.82
N LEU A 464 5.27 16.88 -3.59
CA LEU A 464 4.01 17.00 -4.35
C LEU A 464 2.82 17.11 -3.40
N MET A 465 2.75 16.27 -2.37
CA MET A 465 1.70 16.33 -1.36
C MET A 465 1.72 17.63 -0.57
N LEU A 466 2.91 18.14 -0.23
CA LEU A 466 3.08 19.46 0.38
C LEU A 466 2.55 20.57 -0.55
N MET A 467 2.92 20.55 -1.83
CA MET A 467 2.45 21.52 -2.82
C MET A 467 0.93 21.49 -2.95
N ALA A 468 0.32 20.32 -3.08
CA ALA A 468 -1.14 20.18 -3.14
C ALA A 468 -1.82 20.74 -1.89
N HIS A 469 -1.25 20.50 -0.72
CA HIS A 469 -1.80 21.01 0.55
C HIS A 469 -1.70 22.55 0.63
N ILE A 470 -0.58 23.12 0.20
CA ILE A 470 -0.41 24.58 0.08
C ILE A 470 -1.43 25.15 -0.91
N GLN A 471 -1.64 24.54 -2.05
CA GLN A 471 -2.62 24.95 -3.06
C GLN A 471 -4.05 24.97 -2.50
N ILE A 472 -4.44 23.92 -1.74
CA ILE A 472 -5.75 23.88 -1.07
C ILE A 472 -5.90 25.08 -0.11
N PHE A 473 -4.92 25.32 0.74
CA PHE A 473 -4.99 26.39 1.73
C PHE A 473 -4.88 27.80 1.14
N SER A 474 -4.27 27.93 -0.02
CA SER A 474 -4.16 29.22 -0.73
C SER A 474 -5.27 29.47 -1.75
N GLY A 475 -6.32 28.63 -1.76
CA GLY A 475 -7.51 28.84 -2.61
C GLY A 475 -7.33 28.41 -4.07
N ASP A 476 -6.40 27.49 -4.34
CA ASP A 476 -6.20 26.86 -5.66
C ASP A 476 -6.51 25.36 -5.62
N PRO A 477 -7.77 24.96 -5.36
CA PRO A 477 -8.12 23.55 -5.27
C PRO A 477 -8.06 22.80 -6.61
N LYS A 478 -8.14 23.51 -7.76
CA LYS A 478 -7.97 22.88 -9.08
C LYS A 478 -6.52 22.45 -9.31
N GLY A 479 -5.57 23.36 -9.08
CA GLY A 479 -4.16 23.05 -9.13
C GLY A 479 -3.77 21.95 -8.14
N ALA A 480 -4.42 21.91 -6.97
CA ALA A 480 -4.23 20.82 -6.01
C ALA A 480 -4.64 19.45 -6.58
N LEU A 481 -5.79 19.36 -7.26
CA LEU A 481 -6.21 18.09 -7.89
C LEU A 481 -5.21 17.63 -8.95
N GLU A 482 -4.73 18.54 -9.81
CA GLU A 482 -3.71 18.21 -10.82
C GLU A 482 -2.40 17.71 -10.17
N THR A 483 -1.98 18.32 -9.07
CA THR A 483 -0.79 17.91 -8.32
C THR A 483 -0.99 16.56 -7.63
N LEU A 484 -2.20 16.29 -7.09
CA LEU A 484 -2.54 15.00 -6.48
C LEU A 484 -2.62 13.90 -7.53
N ASP A 485 -3.17 14.16 -8.71
CA ASP A 485 -3.17 13.20 -9.82
C ASP A 485 -1.74 12.82 -10.23
N ALA A 486 -0.84 13.81 -10.33
CA ALA A 486 0.58 13.55 -10.59
C ALA A 486 1.22 12.69 -9.47
N SER A 487 0.88 12.95 -8.21
CA SER A 487 1.40 12.16 -7.09
C SER A 487 0.89 10.72 -7.10
N MET A 488 -0.36 10.49 -7.49
CA MET A 488 -0.96 9.14 -7.61
C MET A 488 -0.28 8.29 -8.69
N LEU A 489 0.23 8.91 -9.75
CA LEU A 489 1.01 8.20 -10.77
C LEU A 489 2.34 7.68 -10.21
N LEU A 490 2.97 8.45 -9.31
CA LEU A 490 4.24 8.07 -8.68
C LEU A 490 4.06 7.11 -7.49
N ASP A 491 2.87 7.06 -6.90
CA ASP A 491 2.57 6.22 -5.74
C ASP A 491 1.23 5.47 -5.92
N PRO A 492 1.15 4.41 -6.74
CA PRO A 492 -0.10 3.67 -6.98
C PRO A 492 -0.75 3.09 -5.72
N HIS A 493 0.04 2.85 -4.66
CA HIS A 493 -0.42 2.41 -3.34
C HIS A 493 -0.40 3.54 -2.31
N TYR A 494 -0.77 4.72 -2.75
CA TYR A 494 -0.73 5.95 -1.95
C TYR A 494 -1.40 5.81 -0.57
N PRO A 495 -0.91 6.56 0.46
CA PRO A 495 -1.43 6.49 1.82
C PRO A 495 -2.85 7.06 1.93
N ASP A 496 -3.58 6.66 2.98
CA ASP A 496 -4.95 7.10 3.23
C ASP A 496 -5.10 8.62 3.35
N VAL A 497 -4.07 9.33 3.77
CA VAL A 497 -4.07 10.79 3.90
C VAL A 497 -4.25 11.52 2.56
N LEU A 498 -3.84 10.90 1.44
CA LEU A 498 -4.05 11.49 0.11
C LEU A 498 -5.55 11.69 -0.18
N PHE A 499 -6.40 10.75 0.25
CA PHE A 499 -7.85 10.91 0.14
C PHE A 499 -8.40 12.07 0.97
N GLN A 500 -7.72 12.46 2.07
CA GLN A 500 -8.09 13.69 2.77
C GLN A 500 -7.84 14.91 1.90
N PHE A 501 -6.70 14.98 1.22
CA PHE A 501 -6.38 16.13 0.36
C PHE A 501 -7.31 16.19 -0.85
N LEU A 502 -7.64 15.05 -1.48
CA LEU A 502 -8.68 14.99 -2.52
C LEU A 502 -10.02 15.52 -2.00
N ALA A 503 -10.44 15.06 -0.81
CA ALA A 503 -11.69 15.52 -0.21
C ALA A 503 -11.67 17.02 0.11
N ASP A 504 -10.55 17.53 0.63
CA ASP A 504 -10.39 18.96 0.93
C ASP A 504 -10.44 19.80 -0.34
N ALA A 505 -9.81 19.35 -1.44
CA ALA A 505 -9.85 20.03 -2.73
C ALA A 505 -11.27 20.03 -3.33
N HIS A 506 -11.94 18.89 -3.38
CA HIS A 506 -13.33 18.79 -3.86
C HIS A 506 -14.30 19.58 -2.99
N PHE A 507 -14.11 19.57 -1.66
CA PHE A 507 -14.91 20.36 -0.73
C PHE A 507 -14.77 21.87 -1.04
N SER A 508 -13.54 22.33 -1.29
CA SER A 508 -13.25 23.74 -1.64
C SER A 508 -13.90 24.14 -2.97
N LEU A 509 -14.08 23.20 -3.90
CA LEU A 509 -14.79 23.37 -5.16
C LEU A 509 -16.33 23.27 -5.02
N ALA A 510 -16.83 23.03 -3.81
CA ALA A 510 -18.24 22.71 -3.53
C ALA A 510 -18.74 21.42 -4.21
N ASP A 511 -17.84 20.55 -4.63
CA ASP A 511 -18.14 19.21 -5.16
C ASP A 511 -18.23 18.20 -3.99
N TYR A 512 -19.31 18.34 -3.23
CA TYR A 512 -19.47 17.60 -1.97
C TYR A 512 -19.65 16.10 -2.17
N GLU A 513 -20.20 15.64 -3.30
CA GLU A 513 -20.34 14.20 -3.57
C GLU A 513 -18.99 13.53 -3.81
N GLN A 514 -18.08 14.17 -4.56
CA GLN A 514 -16.72 13.67 -4.74
C GLN A 514 -15.94 13.73 -3.42
N ALA A 515 -16.11 14.79 -2.64
CA ALA A 515 -15.52 14.86 -1.30
C ALA A 515 -15.99 13.71 -0.40
N VAL A 516 -17.31 13.38 -0.41
CA VAL A 516 -17.85 12.22 0.31
C VAL A 516 -17.23 10.91 -0.17
N THR A 517 -17.08 10.74 -1.48
CA THR A 517 -16.46 9.54 -2.07
C THR A 517 -15.02 9.37 -1.58
N ALA A 518 -14.20 10.42 -1.66
CA ALA A 518 -12.83 10.39 -1.17
C ALA A 518 -12.75 10.11 0.35
N LEU A 519 -13.62 10.71 1.15
CA LEU A 519 -13.65 10.48 2.60
C LEU A 519 -14.05 9.05 2.96
N LYS A 520 -14.99 8.44 2.22
CA LYS A 520 -15.34 7.03 2.42
C LYS A 520 -14.18 6.10 2.11
N GLU A 521 -13.42 6.35 1.04
CA GLU A 521 -12.19 5.60 0.73
C GLU A 521 -11.14 5.75 1.83
N ARG A 522 -10.96 6.97 2.36
CA ARG A 522 -10.09 7.20 3.51
C ARG A 522 -10.52 6.39 4.72
N LEU A 523 -11.81 6.48 5.10
CA LEU A 523 -12.36 5.82 6.27
C LEU A 523 -12.39 4.28 6.13
N ALA A 524 -12.47 3.76 4.92
CA ALA A 524 -12.33 2.32 4.67
C ALA A 524 -10.90 1.82 5.01
N ARG A 525 -9.87 2.66 4.81
CA ARG A 525 -8.48 2.34 5.13
C ARG A 525 -8.09 2.72 6.57
N ASN A 526 -8.64 3.83 7.07
CA ASN A 526 -8.37 4.37 8.41
C ASN A 526 -9.68 4.81 9.10
N PRO A 527 -10.44 3.88 9.69
CA PRO A 527 -11.70 4.19 10.37
C PRO A 527 -11.55 5.12 11.59
N GLN A 528 -10.33 5.26 12.13
CA GLN A 528 -10.04 6.05 13.33
C GLN A 528 -9.76 7.54 13.06
N SER A 529 -10.00 8.03 11.85
CA SER A 529 -9.77 9.43 11.48
C SER A 529 -10.95 10.33 11.89
N ASP A 530 -10.83 10.98 13.06
CA ASP A 530 -11.79 11.99 13.53
C ASP A 530 -11.96 13.17 12.56
N ILE A 531 -10.87 13.58 11.93
CA ILE A 531 -10.85 14.68 10.92
C ILE A 531 -11.68 14.31 9.69
N ALA A 532 -11.56 13.06 9.20
CA ALA A 532 -12.31 12.60 8.05
C ALA A 532 -13.82 12.53 8.37
N HIS A 533 -14.19 12.01 9.54
CA HIS A 533 -15.57 11.99 9.99
C HIS A 533 -16.16 13.40 10.14
N ALA A 534 -15.40 14.35 10.69
CA ALA A 534 -15.85 15.74 10.85
C ALA A 534 -16.08 16.44 9.49
N LEU A 535 -15.20 16.24 8.51
CA LEU A 535 -15.39 16.79 7.16
C LEU A 535 -16.55 16.11 6.44
N LEU A 536 -16.70 14.79 6.59
CA LEU A 536 -17.81 14.01 6.05
C LEU A 536 -19.17 14.53 6.56
N ALA A 537 -19.25 14.85 7.86
CA ALA A 537 -20.43 15.46 8.45
C ALA A 537 -20.76 16.80 7.78
N SER A 538 -19.76 17.65 7.55
CA SER A 538 -19.94 18.92 6.84
C SER A 538 -20.41 18.72 5.39
N CYS A 539 -19.83 17.78 4.65
CA CYS A 539 -20.28 17.45 3.29
C CYS A 539 -21.76 17.05 3.26
N TYR A 540 -22.16 16.12 4.15
CA TYR A 540 -23.56 15.69 4.24
C TYR A 540 -24.51 16.82 4.60
N GLY A 541 -24.09 17.77 5.44
CA GLY A 541 -24.90 18.96 5.75
C GLY A 541 -25.13 19.84 4.52
N HIS A 542 -24.12 20.04 3.69
CA HIS A 542 -24.27 20.76 2.41
C HIS A 542 -25.16 20.03 1.41
N LEU A 543 -25.15 18.70 1.42
CA LEU A 543 -25.98 17.85 0.55
C LEU A 543 -27.43 17.69 1.04
N GLY A 544 -27.81 18.31 2.17
CA GLY A 544 -29.15 18.16 2.74
C GLY A 544 -29.43 16.78 3.32
N ARG A 545 -28.40 16.09 3.81
CA ARG A 545 -28.46 14.73 4.39
C ARG A 545 -28.18 14.77 5.90
N PRO A 546 -29.09 15.34 6.72
CA PRO A 546 -28.83 15.67 8.14
C PRO A 546 -28.61 14.44 9.02
N GLU A 547 -29.26 13.31 8.74
CA GLU A 547 -29.10 12.09 9.54
C GLU A 547 -27.70 11.48 9.36
N GLU A 548 -27.18 11.48 8.12
CA GLU A 548 -25.84 10.97 7.82
C GLU A 548 -24.79 11.94 8.38
N SER A 549 -25.04 13.24 8.30
CA SER A 549 -24.20 14.27 8.90
C SER A 549 -24.08 14.07 10.42
N ARG A 550 -25.19 13.83 11.12
CA ARG A 550 -25.21 13.59 12.56
C ARG A 550 -24.41 12.35 12.93
N ARG A 551 -24.61 11.22 12.24
CA ARG A 551 -23.84 10.00 12.50
C ARG A 551 -22.35 10.19 12.31
N ALA A 552 -21.94 10.87 11.24
CA ALA A 552 -20.52 11.15 10.99
C ALA A 552 -19.92 12.06 12.07
N TRP A 553 -20.67 13.06 12.53
CA TRP A 553 -20.25 13.95 13.60
C TRP A 553 -20.12 13.23 14.96
N GLU A 554 -21.08 12.38 15.30
CA GLU A 554 -21.03 11.55 16.51
C GLU A 554 -19.79 10.64 16.50
N GLN A 555 -19.46 10.04 15.36
CA GLN A 555 -18.22 9.25 15.21
C GLN A 555 -16.96 10.10 15.43
N ALA A 556 -16.90 11.31 14.89
CA ALA A 556 -15.78 12.21 15.13
C ALA A 556 -15.59 12.50 16.64
N LEU A 557 -16.68 12.79 17.35
CA LEU A 557 -16.66 13.06 18.79
C LEU A 557 -16.39 11.81 19.64
N GLN A 558 -16.84 10.64 19.20
CA GLN A 558 -16.54 9.38 19.87
C GLN A 558 -15.04 9.03 19.78
N LEU A 559 -14.43 9.26 18.62
CA LEU A 559 -13.00 9.05 18.41
C LEU A 559 -12.15 10.09 19.15
N ASN A 560 -12.60 11.33 19.15
CA ASN A 560 -11.91 12.44 19.79
C ASN A 560 -12.91 13.34 20.57
N PRO A 561 -13.20 13.02 21.83
CA PRO A 561 -14.10 13.84 22.66
C PRO A 561 -13.64 15.31 22.84
N ALA A 562 -12.36 15.58 22.62
CA ALA A 562 -11.78 16.93 22.68
C ALA A 562 -11.77 17.63 21.30
N PHE A 563 -12.43 17.06 20.28
CA PHE A 563 -12.50 17.68 18.95
C PHE A 563 -13.15 19.08 19.05
N SER A 564 -12.47 20.08 18.54
CA SER A 564 -12.91 21.47 18.64
C SER A 564 -12.80 22.16 17.28
N ILE A 565 -13.93 22.64 16.78
CA ILE A 565 -14.01 23.46 15.56
C ILE A 565 -13.15 24.73 15.72
N GLU A 566 -13.20 25.36 16.90
CA GLU A 566 -12.45 26.58 17.18
C GLU A 566 -10.92 26.32 17.16
N ARG A 567 -10.49 25.19 17.72
CA ARG A 567 -9.09 24.79 17.60
C ARG A 567 -8.70 24.52 16.15
N ARG A 568 -9.54 23.82 15.36
CA ARG A 568 -9.29 23.56 13.94
C ARG A 568 -9.19 24.87 13.13
N ARG A 569 -10.03 25.87 13.44
CA ARG A 569 -9.97 27.19 12.85
C ARG A 569 -8.63 27.88 13.09
N ARG A 570 -8.09 27.76 14.29
CA ARG A 570 -6.78 28.35 14.64
C ARG A 570 -5.61 27.63 13.97
N VAL A 571 -5.66 26.32 13.91
CA VAL A 571 -4.56 25.49 13.41
C VAL A 571 -4.52 25.50 11.87
N LEU A 572 -5.65 25.30 11.17
CA LEU A 572 -5.67 25.19 9.72
C LEU A 572 -5.31 26.53 9.05
N PRO A 573 -4.27 26.55 8.20
CA PRO A 573 -3.69 27.79 7.67
C PRO A 573 -4.40 28.28 6.39
N PHE A 574 -5.74 28.26 6.35
CA PHE A 574 -6.46 28.82 5.22
C PHE A 574 -6.14 30.30 5.01
N GLN A 575 -5.81 30.68 3.80
CA GLN A 575 -5.59 32.06 3.40
C GLN A 575 -6.90 32.87 3.46
N TYR A 576 -8.00 32.26 3.05
CA TYR A 576 -9.32 32.86 3.00
C TYR A 576 -10.19 32.28 4.14
N PRO A 577 -10.63 33.12 5.11
CA PRO A 577 -11.45 32.64 6.23
C PRO A 577 -12.77 31.98 5.82
N GLU A 578 -13.33 32.37 4.66
CA GLU A 578 -14.55 31.81 4.10
C GLU A 578 -14.42 30.32 3.75
N ASP A 579 -13.25 29.81 3.42
CA ASP A 579 -13.04 28.40 3.13
C ASP A 579 -13.20 27.52 4.39
N PHE A 580 -12.70 28.00 5.52
CA PHE A 580 -13.00 27.34 6.79
C PHE A 580 -14.47 27.52 7.20
N GLN A 581 -15.02 28.73 6.99
CA GLN A 581 -16.41 29.02 7.36
C GLN A 581 -17.39 28.11 6.61
N ARG A 582 -17.10 27.75 5.37
CA ARG A 582 -17.90 26.80 4.60
C ARG A 582 -18.00 25.43 5.28
N ARG A 583 -16.91 24.97 5.94
CA ARG A 583 -16.94 23.72 6.74
C ARG A 583 -17.90 23.83 7.93
N VAL A 584 -17.89 24.97 8.63
CA VAL A 584 -18.82 25.23 9.75
C VAL A 584 -20.25 25.35 9.25
N GLU A 585 -20.48 25.98 8.10
CA GLU A 585 -21.80 26.10 7.49
C GLU A 585 -22.43 24.76 7.17
N GLY A 586 -21.66 23.78 6.65
CA GLY A 586 -22.15 22.43 6.41
C GLY A 586 -22.67 21.79 7.70
N LEU A 587 -21.93 21.90 8.79
CA LEU A 587 -22.39 21.39 10.09
C LEU A 587 -23.65 22.12 10.59
N ARG A 588 -23.74 23.44 10.41
CA ARG A 588 -24.93 24.24 10.79
C ARG A 588 -26.17 23.83 9.99
N LYS A 589 -26.04 23.60 8.69
CA LYS A 589 -27.13 23.11 7.83
C LYS A 589 -27.71 21.77 8.31
N ALA A 590 -26.90 20.96 8.98
CA ALA A 590 -27.35 19.73 9.61
C ALA A 590 -27.79 19.90 11.09
N GLY A 591 -27.77 21.12 11.62
CA GLY A 591 -28.15 21.40 13.02
C GLY A 591 -27.10 20.95 14.05
N LEU A 592 -25.82 20.83 13.66
CA LEU A 592 -24.75 20.25 14.51
C LEU A 592 -23.80 21.28 15.11
N ALA A 593 -23.68 22.47 14.55
CA ALA A 593 -22.77 23.49 15.05
C ALA A 593 -23.54 24.60 15.76
N GLY A 594 -23.39 24.69 17.05
CA GLY A 594 -23.74 25.83 17.89
C GLY A 594 -22.50 26.60 18.28
#